data_cc236647ceffc3a16fa6797d512593a4
#
_entry.id   cc236647ceffc3a16fa6797d512593a4
#
_cell.length_a   1.000
_cell.length_b   1.000
_cell.length_c   1.000
_cell.angle_alpha   90.00
_cell.angle_beta   90.00
_cell.angle_gamma   90.00
#
_symmetry.space_group_name_H-M   'P 1'
#
loop_
_entity.id
_entity.type
_entity.pdbx_description
1 polymer ?
#
loop_
_entity_poly.entity_id
_entity_poly.type
_entity_poly.pdbx_seq_one_letter_code
_entity_poly.pdbx_strand_id
1 'polypeptide(L)'
;MMKLKFLVQQFTSKLMKKNKYFYLLFFLFFNLFFLPVKSDTIFEMGKNIFLEQCNCAACHTLADAKSNGEIGPNLNQIKPDITRVIRAVTNGIGVMPPYEGVLSTQEIEAVAHYVSISAAE
;
A
#
# COMPACT_ATOMS: atom_id res chain seq x y z
N MET A 1 15.20 -35.79 -47.09
CA MET A 1 15.09 -35.28 -45.71
C MET A 1 16.01 -34.09 -45.38
N MET A 2 17.19 -33.96 -45.95
CA MET A 2 18.15 -32.87 -45.69
C MET A 2 17.70 -31.48 -46.17
N LYS A 3 17.06 -31.37 -47.34
CA LYS A 3 16.62 -30.09 -47.94
C LYS A 3 15.53 -29.37 -47.14
N LEU A 4 14.64 -30.13 -46.45
CA LEU A 4 13.56 -29.54 -45.67
C LEU A 4 14.08 -28.89 -44.36
N LYS A 5 15.06 -29.51 -43.72
CA LYS A 5 15.71 -28.94 -42.51
C LYS A 5 16.42 -27.63 -42.79
N PHE A 6 17.08 -27.55 -43.97
CA PHE A 6 17.79 -26.33 -44.37
C PHE A 6 16.84 -25.16 -44.69
N LEU A 7 15.68 -25.43 -45.32
CA LEU A 7 14.64 -24.43 -45.58
C LEU A 7 13.98 -23.91 -44.31
N VAL A 8 13.70 -24.81 -43.36
CA VAL A 8 13.12 -24.43 -42.06
C VAL A 8 14.10 -23.56 -41.28
N GLN A 9 15.38 -23.88 -41.29
CA GLN A 9 16.43 -23.13 -40.60
C GLN A 9 16.67 -21.75 -41.19
N GLN A 10 16.57 -21.62 -42.53
CA GLN A 10 16.63 -20.32 -43.19
C GLN A 10 15.38 -19.45 -42.91
N PHE A 11 14.22 -20.07 -42.85
CA PHE A 11 12.95 -19.37 -42.56
C PHE A 11 12.91 -18.83 -41.14
N THR A 12 13.34 -19.63 -40.17
CA THR A 12 13.39 -19.22 -38.75
C THR A 12 14.44 -18.11 -38.50
N SER A 13 15.61 -18.19 -39.18
CA SER A 13 16.63 -17.13 -39.03
C SER A 13 16.20 -15.80 -39.62
N LYS A 14 15.43 -15.83 -40.72
CA LYS A 14 14.93 -14.62 -41.40
C LYS A 14 13.76 -13.99 -40.62
N LEU A 15 12.90 -14.81 -39.99
CA LEU A 15 11.84 -14.35 -39.10
C LEU A 15 12.43 -13.69 -37.84
N MET A 16 13.45 -14.30 -37.21
CA MET A 16 14.08 -13.78 -36.01
C MET A 16 14.79 -12.45 -36.23
N LYS A 17 15.35 -12.21 -37.43
CA LYS A 17 16.02 -10.93 -37.78
C LYS A 17 15.03 -9.76 -37.90
N LYS A 18 13.80 -10.04 -38.40
CA LYS A 18 12.76 -9.02 -38.59
C LYS A 18 12.02 -8.70 -37.27
N ASN A 19 11.98 -9.65 -36.31
CA ASN A 19 11.28 -9.49 -35.07
C ASN A 19 12.14 -9.03 -33.89
N LYS A 20 13.46 -8.85 -34.07
CA LYS A 20 14.35 -8.38 -33.00
C LYS A 20 13.88 -7.03 -32.41
N TYR A 21 13.46 -6.12 -33.29
CA TYR A 21 12.91 -4.83 -32.86
C TYR A 21 11.50 -4.95 -32.25
N PHE A 22 10.71 -5.94 -32.68
CA PHE A 22 9.40 -6.21 -32.12
C PHE A 22 9.49 -6.71 -30.68
N TYR A 23 10.41 -7.65 -30.40
CA TYR A 23 10.65 -8.13 -29.04
C TYR A 23 11.27 -7.04 -28.16
N LEU A 24 12.12 -6.20 -28.70
CA LEU A 24 12.74 -5.08 -27.99
C LEU A 24 11.71 -4.00 -27.66
N LEU A 25 10.83 -3.66 -28.61
CA LEU A 25 9.69 -2.77 -28.40
C LEU A 25 8.65 -3.37 -27.44
N PHE A 26 8.35 -4.65 -27.55
CA PHE A 26 7.44 -5.36 -26.64
C PHE A 26 8.01 -5.40 -25.22
N PHE A 27 9.30 -5.65 -25.07
CA PHE A 27 9.98 -5.66 -23.77
C PHE A 27 10.04 -4.26 -23.15
N LEU A 28 10.29 -3.23 -23.94
CA LEU A 28 10.22 -1.82 -23.50
C LEU A 28 8.80 -1.43 -23.10
N PHE A 29 7.79 -1.81 -23.89
CA PHE A 29 6.39 -1.52 -23.62
C PHE A 29 5.89 -2.28 -22.39
N PHE A 30 6.30 -3.54 -22.22
CA PHE A 30 5.95 -4.36 -21.06
C PHE A 30 6.54 -3.80 -19.77
N ASN A 31 7.77 -3.27 -19.77
CA ASN A 31 8.37 -2.63 -18.61
C ASN A 31 7.68 -1.30 -18.23
N LEU A 32 7.05 -0.61 -19.19
CA LEU A 32 6.31 0.63 -18.91
C LEU A 32 4.98 0.34 -18.17
N PHE A 33 4.40 -0.85 -18.37
CA PHE A 33 3.14 -1.26 -17.73
C PHE A 33 3.34 -1.86 -16.33
N PHE A 34 4.56 -2.27 -15.99
CA PHE A 34 4.93 -2.78 -14.66
C PHE A 34 5.66 -1.74 -13.80
N LEU A 35 5.34 -0.46 -13.96
CA LEU A 35 5.73 0.51 -12.93
C LEU A 35 4.99 0.13 -11.66
N PRO A 36 5.70 -0.13 -10.52
CA PRO A 36 5.03 -0.36 -9.26
C PRO A 36 4.17 0.87 -8.98
N VAL A 37 2.86 0.67 -8.86
CA VAL A 37 1.97 1.69 -8.29
C VAL A 37 2.55 1.96 -6.91
N LYS A 38 3.08 3.16 -6.74
CA LYS A 38 3.57 3.60 -5.44
C LYS A 38 2.34 3.65 -4.54
N SER A 39 2.14 2.60 -3.74
CA SER A 39 1.21 2.60 -2.63
C SER A 39 1.45 3.90 -1.87
N ASP A 40 0.39 4.58 -1.47
CA ASP A 40 0.52 5.82 -0.71
C ASP A 40 1.39 5.54 0.53
N THR A 41 2.64 5.98 0.49
CA THR A 41 3.63 5.66 1.53
C THR A 41 3.18 6.18 2.89
N ILE A 42 2.36 7.23 2.93
CA ILE A 42 1.78 7.81 4.15
C ILE A 42 0.71 6.87 4.70
N PHE A 43 -0.15 6.31 3.84
CA PHE A 43 -1.19 5.36 4.25
C PHE A 43 -0.59 4.09 4.83
N GLU A 44 0.40 3.49 4.16
CA GLU A 44 1.08 2.28 4.64
C GLU A 44 1.87 2.52 5.94
N MET A 45 2.50 3.68 6.07
CA MET A 45 3.16 4.08 7.30
C MET A 45 2.14 4.20 8.44
N GLY A 46 1.02 4.86 8.21
CA GLY A 46 -0.05 4.98 9.19
C GLY A 46 -0.64 3.64 9.59
N LYS A 47 -0.84 2.72 8.63
CA LYS A 47 -1.30 1.36 8.88
C LYS A 47 -0.32 0.57 9.74
N ASN A 48 0.98 0.67 9.47
CA ASN A 48 2.02 0.02 10.27
C ASN A 48 2.04 0.55 11.71
N ILE A 49 1.93 1.88 11.89
CA ILE A 49 1.85 2.49 13.23
C ILE A 49 0.62 1.96 13.99
N PHE A 50 -0.53 1.89 13.33
CA PHE A 50 -1.77 1.41 13.93
C PHE A 50 -1.70 -0.05 14.37
N LEU A 51 -1.10 -0.93 13.55
CA LEU A 51 -1.04 -2.37 13.78
C LEU A 51 0.13 -2.78 14.67
N GLU A 52 1.34 -2.26 14.41
CA GLU A 52 2.57 -2.81 14.95
C GLU A 52 3.23 -1.87 15.97
N GLN A 53 3.46 -0.62 15.60
CA GLN A 53 4.31 0.27 16.40
C GLN A 53 3.61 0.72 17.69
N CYS A 54 2.34 1.13 17.60
CA CYS A 54 1.55 1.61 18.74
C CYS A 54 0.44 0.65 19.17
N ASN A 55 0.23 -0.43 18.40
CA ASN A 55 -0.77 -1.46 18.68
C ASN A 55 -2.17 -0.87 18.98
N CYS A 56 -2.59 0.15 18.22
CA CYS A 56 -3.91 0.79 18.37
C CYS A 56 -5.05 -0.22 18.15
N ALA A 57 -4.78 -1.25 17.33
CA ALA A 57 -5.67 -2.37 17.06
C ALA A 57 -6.10 -3.16 18.32
N ALA A 58 -5.29 -3.15 19.39
CA ALA A 58 -5.65 -3.81 20.64
C ALA A 58 -6.84 -3.15 21.33
N CYS A 59 -7.03 -1.84 21.11
CA CYS A 59 -8.08 -1.06 21.76
C CYS A 59 -9.23 -0.69 20.83
N HIS A 60 -8.95 -0.51 19.52
CA HIS A 60 -9.91 -0.02 18.54
C HIS A 60 -10.33 -1.07 17.53
N THR A 61 -11.63 -1.09 17.23
CA THR A 61 -12.15 -1.79 16.05
C THR A 61 -11.96 -0.92 14.81
N LEU A 62 -11.34 -1.49 13.76
CA LEU A 62 -11.20 -0.92 12.44
C LEU A 62 -11.18 -2.03 11.38
N ALA A 63 -12.13 -2.03 10.45
CA ALA A 63 -12.34 -3.12 9.49
C ALA A 63 -11.13 -3.36 8.58
N ASP A 64 -10.53 -2.29 8.01
CA ASP A 64 -9.34 -2.40 7.16
C ASP A 64 -8.15 -3.05 7.89
N ALA A 65 -7.98 -2.73 9.16
CA ALA A 65 -6.96 -3.32 10.03
C ALA A 65 -7.33 -4.73 10.52
N LYS A 66 -8.54 -5.23 10.23
CA LYS A 66 -9.10 -6.48 10.78
C LYS A 66 -9.02 -6.53 12.32
N SER A 67 -9.11 -5.38 12.96
CA SER A 67 -9.03 -5.26 14.42
C SER A 67 -10.42 -5.22 15.04
N ASN A 68 -10.55 -5.80 16.23
CA ASN A 68 -11.79 -5.93 16.97
C ASN A 68 -11.62 -5.49 18.46
N GLY A 69 -10.75 -4.50 18.71
CA GLY A 69 -10.55 -3.95 20.05
C GLY A 69 -11.82 -3.24 20.55
N GLU A 70 -12.19 -3.46 21.80
CA GLU A 70 -13.42 -2.95 22.41
C GLU A 70 -13.17 -1.96 23.56
N ILE A 71 -11.90 -1.67 23.89
CA ILE A 71 -11.54 -0.72 24.95
C ILE A 71 -11.79 0.71 24.50
N GLY A 72 -11.45 1.01 23.25
CA GLY A 72 -11.73 2.28 22.60
C GLY A 72 -12.96 2.20 21.69
N PRO A 73 -13.41 3.33 21.14
CA PRO A 73 -14.54 3.34 20.22
C PRO A 73 -14.25 2.58 18.93
N ASN A 74 -15.31 2.02 18.33
CA ASN A 74 -15.29 1.48 16.98
C ASN A 74 -15.15 2.61 15.97
N LEU A 75 -14.00 2.66 15.28
CA LEU A 75 -13.65 3.74 14.38
C LEU A 75 -14.54 3.77 13.12
N ASN A 76 -14.97 2.62 12.60
CA ASN A 76 -15.91 2.57 11.48
C ASN A 76 -17.31 3.11 11.86
N GLN A 77 -17.69 3.08 13.12
CA GLN A 77 -18.96 3.66 13.58
C GLN A 77 -18.86 5.17 13.76
N ILE A 78 -17.76 5.67 14.36
CA ILE A 78 -17.63 7.10 14.67
C ILE A 78 -17.06 7.92 13.51
N LYS A 79 -16.41 7.27 12.54
CA LYS A 79 -15.84 7.88 11.31
C LYS A 79 -15.14 9.21 11.58
N PRO A 80 -14.08 9.22 12.37
CA PRO A 80 -13.46 10.47 12.79
C PRO A 80 -12.74 11.15 11.61
N ASP A 81 -12.86 12.47 11.54
CA ASP A 81 -12.03 13.27 10.62
C ASP A 81 -10.56 13.28 11.08
N ILE A 82 -9.65 13.61 10.14
CA ILE A 82 -8.21 13.60 10.38
C ILE A 82 -7.79 14.50 11.56
N THR A 83 -8.40 15.67 11.71
CA THR A 83 -8.06 16.62 12.78
C THR A 83 -8.42 16.06 14.16
N ARG A 84 -9.55 15.38 14.24
CA ARG A 84 -9.99 14.71 15.47
C ARG A 84 -9.03 13.58 15.84
N VAL A 85 -8.56 12.79 14.86
CA VAL A 85 -7.58 11.72 15.11
C VAL A 85 -6.24 12.29 15.54
N ILE A 86 -5.71 13.31 14.86
CA ILE A 86 -4.48 14.00 15.27
C ILE A 86 -4.55 14.44 16.73
N ARG A 87 -5.63 15.13 17.10
CA ARG A 87 -5.81 15.61 18.48
C ARG A 87 -5.85 14.48 19.49
N ALA A 88 -6.57 13.38 19.17
CA ALA A 88 -6.69 12.23 20.05
C ALA A 88 -5.35 11.51 20.24
N VAL A 89 -4.59 11.31 19.16
CA VAL A 89 -3.29 10.66 19.19
C VAL A 89 -2.25 11.52 19.91
N THR A 90 -2.25 12.83 19.64
CA THR A 90 -1.30 13.76 20.29
C THR A 90 -1.52 13.81 21.79
N ASN A 91 -2.76 14.10 22.22
CA ASN A 91 -3.04 14.46 23.61
C ASN A 91 -3.57 13.27 24.47
N GLY A 92 -3.99 12.19 23.82
CA GLY A 92 -4.73 11.13 24.50
C GLY A 92 -6.17 11.54 24.84
N ILE A 93 -7.01 10.57 25.18
CA ILE A 93 -8.39 10.78 25.66
C ILE A 93 -8.75 9.70 26.66
N GLY A 94 -9.05 10.05 27.90
CA GLY A 94 -9.45 9.10 28.93
C GLY A 94 -8.38 8.05 29.19
N VAL A 95 -8.65 6.78 28.84
CA VAL A 95 -7.69 5.67 28.99
C VAL A 95 -6.70 5.56 27.82
N MET A 96 -6.96 6.24 26.72
CA MET A 96 -6.03 6.30 25.58
C MET A 96 -4.85 7.21 25.92
N PRO A 97 -3.61 6.70 25.92
CA PRO A 97 -2.44 7.51 26.27
C PRO A 97 -2.12 8.54 25.18
N PRO A 98 -1.43 9.64 25.51
CA PRO A 98 -0.86 10.54 24.51
C PRO A 98 0.36 9.90 23.84
N TYR A 99 0.52 10.16 22.56
CA TYR A 99 1.66 9.69 21.76
C TYR A 99 2.62 10.82 21.36
N GLU A 100 2.35 12.06 21.80
CA GLU A 100 3.30 13.16 21.66
C GLU A 100 4.63 12.81 22.35
N GLY A 101 5.75 12.97 21.65
CA GLY A 101 7.07 12.57 22.15
C GLY A 101 7.40 11.07 21.98
N VAL A 102 6.41 10.23 21.66
CA VAL A 102 6.59 8.82 21.27
C VAL A 102 6.63 8.70 19.76
N LEU A 103 5.69 9.36 19.09
CA LEU A 103 5.61 9.49 17.64
C LEU A 103 6.05 10.90 17.22
N SER A 104 6.73 10.99 16.08
CA SER A 104 6.99 12.26 15.40
C SER A 104 5.69 12.85 14.85
N THR A 105 5.70 14.15 14.55
CA THR A 105 4.54 14.83 13.91
C THR A 105 4.11 14.13 12.62
N GLN A 106 5.07 13.69 11.79
CA GLN A 106 4.78 12.98 10.54
C GLN A 106 4.12 11.62 10.79
N GLU A 107 4.52 10.90 11.80
CA GLU A 107 3.92 9.61 12.19
C GLU A 107 2.50 9.79 12.74
N ILE A 108 2.26 10.83 13.51
CA ILE A 108 0.92 11.21 13.99
C ILE A 108 0.00 11.53 12.81
N GLU A 109 0.49 12.33 11.86
CA GLU A 109 -0.24 12.66 10.64
C GLU A 109 -0.52 11.42 9.79
N ALA A 110 0.44 10.50 9.67
CA ALA A 110 0.30 9.28 8.91
C ALA A 110 -0.76 8.34 9.51
N VAL A 111 -0.73 8.09 10.82
CA VAL A 111 -1.75 7.25 11.46
C VAL A 111 -3.12 7.91 11.42
N ALA A 112 -3.19 9.23 11.52
CA ALA A 112 -4.45 9.97 11.41
C ALA A 112 -5.02 9.89 9.98
N HIS A 113 -4.18 10.00 8.97
CA HIS A 113 -4.54 9.81 7.56
C HIS A 113 -5.10 8.40 7.33
N TYR A 114 -4.38 7.37 7.77
CA TYR A 114 -4.81 5.98 7.68
C TYR A 114 -6.18 5.76 8.31
N VAL A 115 -6.35 6.17 9.58
CA VAL A 115 -7.59 5.97 10.33
C VAL A 115 -8.76 6.71 9.69
N SER A 116 -8.58 7.97 9.29
CA SER A 116 -9.69 8.76 8.73
C SER A 116 -10.19 8.20 7.38
N ILE A 117 -9.31 7.66 6.54
CA ILE A 117 -9.68 7.04 5.27
C ILE A 117 -10.33 5.68 5.52
N SER A 118 -9.66 4.79 6.25
CA SER A 118 -10.13 3.42 6.48
C SER A 118 -11.42 3.34 7.30
N ALA A 119 -11.68 4.32 8.14
CA ALA A 119 -12.93 4.38 8.91
C ALA A 119 -14.12 4.86 8.09
N ALA A 120 -13.89 5.55 6.97
CA ALA A 120 -14.93 6.07 6.09
C ALA A 120 -15.51 5.01 5.13
N GLU A 121 -14.73 3.96 4.85
CA GLU A 121 -15.13 2.81 4.03
C GLU A 121 -16.10 1.90 4.78
#